data_60df0724f1fbbba26c9e433503823901
#
_entry.id   60df0724f1fbbba26c9e433503823901
#
_cell.length_a   1.000
_cell.length_b   1.000
_cell.length_c   1.000
_cell.angle_alpha   90.00
_cell.angle_beta   90.00
_cell.angle_gamma   90.00
#
_symmetry.space_group_name_H-M   'P 1'
#
loop_
_entity.id
_entity.type
_entity.pdbx_description
1 polymer ?
#
loop_
_entity_poly.entity_id
_entity_poly.type
_entity_poly.pdbx_seq_one_letter_code
_entity_poly.pdbx_strand_id
1 'polypeptide(L)'
;VNYLQRKEYFGLSLSLVIIIALLTFINSNYFALTKVTVKGNGLLTNEEIINFTGLNNGQNIFQIDFDKVSNRLMRQPQIKGVVLERRFPSTVRIIVDERTPLVVIQQGGDCLLVSKEGWIVDKRKELTDVSLPLLKGLDVKILGNKIKMTSYIKDSLRYLTGIDEVVNRGITQIQIDNQRNIIFYLGSSKVEFGQPLNINYKVKLFKRIYSKLKKEEKNFDYVNLKYYNNPVIKLE
;
A
#
# COMPACT_ATOMS: atom_id res chain seq x y z
N VAL A 1 -54.48 28.44 36.91
CA VAL A 1 -53.19 28.05 36.26
C VAL A 1 -52.52 29.37 35.89
N ASN A 2 -51.38 29.71 36.56
CA ASN A 2 -50.69 30.96 36.38
C ASN A 2 -50.23 31.16 34.92
N TYR A 3 -50.42 32.38 34.38
CA TYR A 3 -50.04 32.76 33.01
C TYR A 3 -48.57 32.42 32.68
N LEU A 4 -47.67 32.43 33.67
CA LEU A 4 -46.28 32.02 33.53
C LEU A 4 -46.12 30.50 33.25
N GLN A 5 -46.84 29.67 33.97
CA GLN A 5 -46.82 28.22 33.72
C GLN A 5 -47.32 27.87 32.33
N ARG A 6 -48.30 28.55 31.80
CA ARG A 6 -48.86 28.34 30.47
C ARG A 6 -47.82 28.67 29.36
N LYS A 7 -46.97 29.67 29.55
CA LYS A 7 -45.85 30.00 28.63
C LYS A 7 -44.78 28.93 28.65
N GLU A 8 -44.43 28.42 29.85
CA GLU A 8 -43.44 27.35 29.97
C GLU A 8 -43.91 26.06 29.26
N TYR A 9 -45.14 25.64 29.48
CA TYR A 9 -45.71 24.45 28.77
C TYR A 9 -45.79 24.66 27.26
N PHE A 10 -46.11 25.87 26.79
CA PHE A 10 -46.10 26.17 25.37
C PHE A 10 -44.68 26.10 24.78
N GLY A 11 -43.65 26.61 25.46
CA GLY A 11 -42.25 26.50 25.05
C GLY A 11 -41.76 25.05 24.98
N LEU A 12 -42.13 24.23 25.98
CA LEU A 12 -41.79 22.82 26.03
C LEU A 12 -42.48 22.02 24.91
N SER A 13 -43.76 22.28 24.65
CA SER A 13 -44.53 21.62 23.56
C SER A 13 -43.96 22.00 22.18
N LEU A 14 -43.62 23.27 21.99
CA LEU A 14 -42.99 23.74 20.71
C LEU A 14 -41.63 23.10 20.50
N SER A 15 -40.78 23.04 21.55
CA SER A 15 -39.48 22.38 21.44
C SER A 15 -39.59 20.89 21.13
N LEU A 16 -40.56 20.18 21.71
CA LEU A 16 -40.86 18.78 21.40
C LEU A 16 -41.26 18.58 19.93
N VAL A 17 -42.14 19.44 19.41
CA VAL A 17 -42.56 19.39 18.00
C VAL A 17 -41.36 19.60 17.06
N ILE A 18 -40.48 20.59 17.36
CA ILE A 18 -39.27 20.83 16.59
C ILE A 18 -38.34 19.60 16.61
N ILE A 19 -38.11 18.99 17.76
CA ILE A 19 -37.29 17.78 17.89
C ILE A 19 -37.85 16.64 17.04
N ILE A 20 -39.18 16.41 17.13
CA ILE A 20 -39.84 15.36 16.33
C ILE A 20 -39.67 15.65 14.82
N ALA A 21 -39.86 16.90 14.41
CA ALA A 21 -39.73 17.32 13.02
C ALA A 21 -38.26 17.09 12.53
N LEU A 22 -37.27 17.47 13.33
CA LEU A 22 -35.84 17.24 13.03
C LEU A 22 -35.51 15.74 12.93
N LEU A 23 -35.97 14.92 13.86
CA LEU A 23 -35.74 13.47 13.82
C LEU A 23 -36.42 12.83 12.59
N THR A 24 -37.60 13.26 12.24
CA THR A 24 -38.31 12.79 11.03
C THR A 24 -37.58 13.21 9.78
N PHE A 25 -37.10 14.45 9.72
CA PHE A 25 -36.30 14.96 8.59
C PHE A 25 -34.99 14.21 8.40
N ILE A 26 -34.22 13.98 9.49
CA ILE A 26 -32.96 13.24 9.43
C ILE A 26 -33.18 11.79 8.95
N ASN A 27 -34.31 11.18 9.31
CA ASN A 27 -34.65 9.83 8.88
C ASN A 27 -35.39 9.76 7.53
N SER A 28 -35.58 10.91 6.85
CA SER A 28 -36.25 10.95 5.55
C SER A 28 -35.39 10.36 4.43
N ASN A 29 -36.03 10.00 3.32
CA ASN A 29 -35.38 9.53 2.09
C ASN A 29 -34.45 10.59 1.47
N TYR A 30 -34.54 11.84 1.89
CA TYR A 30 -33.63 12.91 1.47
C TYR A 30 -32.15 12.59 1.79
N PHE A 31 -31.91 11.87 2.90
CA PHE A 31 -30.59 11.42 3.33
C PHE A 31 -30.30 9.94 2.99
N ALA A 32 -31.11 9.34 2.13
CA ALA A 32 -30.84 8.00 1.65
C ALA A 32 -29.60 7.99 0.72
N LEU A 33 -28.67 7.06 0.94
CA LEU A 33 -27.49 6.89 0.11
C LEU A 33 -27.88 6.58 -1.34
N THR A 34 -27.47 7.46 -2.26
CA THR A 34 -27.71 7.29 -3.71
C THR A 34 -26.43 7.12 -4.49
N LYS A 35 -25.29 7.59 -3.93
CA LYS A 35 -24.02 7.58 -4.64
C LYS A 35 -22.84 7.25 -3.72
N VAL A 36 -21.96 6.37 -4.19
CA VAL A 36 -20.65 6.14 -3.58
C VAL A 36 -19.58 6.56 -4.60
N THR A 37 -18.60 7.33 -4.16
CA THR A 37 -17.46 7.77 -5.00
C THR A 37 -16.17 7.25 -4.41
N VAL A 38 -15.29 6.73 -5.25
CA VAL A 38 -13.98 6.21 -4.86
C VAL A 38 -12.88 7.07 -5.44
N LYS A 39 -11.80 7.28 -4.68
CA LYS A 39 -10.58 7.97 -5.11
C LYS A 39 -9.35 7.29 -4.53
N GLY A 40 -8.21 7.45 -5.22
CA GLY A 40 -6.91 6.95 -4.76
C GLY A 40 -6.62 5.49 -5.11
N ASN A 41 -7.56 4.84 -5.81
CA ASN A 41 -7.38 3.47 -6.30
C ASN A 41 -6.62 3.45 -7.63
N GLY A 42 -5.88 2.38 -7.85
CA GLY A 42 -5.12 2.11 -9.07
C GLY A 42 -5.03 0.62 -9.39
N LEU A 43 -4.97 -0.24 -8.36
CA LEU A 43 -4.99 -1.69 -8.50
C LEU A 43 -6.41 -2.25 -8.51
N LEU A 44 -7.26 -1.74 -7.63
CA LEU A 44 -8.65 -2.15 -7.51
C LEU A 44 -9.56 -1.22 -8.32
N THR A 45 -10.60 -1.77 -8.92
CA THR A 45 -11.65 -0.99 -9.57
C THR A 45 -12.55 -0.30 -8.54
N ASN A 46 -13.27 0.75 -8.95
CA ASN A 46 -14.26 1.40 -8.09
C ASN A 46 -15.32 0.42 -7.61
N GLU A 47 -15.76 -0.48 -8.49
CA GLU A 47 -16.80 -1.47 -8.22
C GLU A 47 -16.38 -2.49 -7.18
N GLU A 48 -15.14 -2.99 -7.27
CA GLU A 48 -14.58 -3.90 -6.26
C GLU A 48 -14.53 -3.23 -4.88
N ILE A 49 -14.05 -1.98 -4.82
CA ILE A 49 -13.98 -1.24 -3.56
C ILE A 49 -15.38 -1.01 -2.98
N ILE A 50 -16.36 -0.60 -3.80
CA ILE A 50 -17.73 -0.40 -3.36
C ILE A 50 -18.32 -1.72 -2.84
N ASN A 51 -18.10 -2.83 -3.53
CA ASN A 51 -18.55 -4.15 -3.10
C ASN A 51 -17.97 -4.57 -1.74
N PHE A 52 -16.69 -4.28 -1.49
CA PHE A 52 -16.07 -4.57 -0.20
C PHE A 52 -16.64 -3.76 0.96
N THR A 53 -17.24 -2.59 0.70
CA THR A 53 -17.87 -1.78 1.76
C THR A 53 -19.12 -2.45 2.35
N GLY A 54 -19.86 -3.18 1.53
CA GLY A 54 -21.18 -3.71 1.88
C GLY A 54 -22.22 -2.60 2.10
N LEU A 55 -22.02 -1.42 1.50
CA LEU A 55 -23.02 -0.34 1.49
C LEU A 55 -24.14 -0.65 0.50
N ASN A 56 -25.37 -0.36 0.89
CA ASN A 56 -26.54 -0.52 0.05
C ASN A 56 -27.17 0.83 -0.26
N ASN A 57 -27.63 1.00 -1.50
CA ASN A 57 -28.43 2.16 -1.86
C ASN A 57 -29.73 2.22 -1.03
N GLY A 58 -30.17 3.42 -0.70
CA GLY A 58 -31.32 3.65 0.14
C GLY A 58 -31.06 3.65 1.65
N GLN A 59 -29.89 3.21 2.09
CA GLN A 59 -29.49 3.27 3.50
C GLN A 59 -29.32 4.73 3.94
N ASN A 60 -29.84 5.10 5.12
CA ASN A 60 -29.67 6.46 5.63
C ASN A 60 -28.19 6.76 5.91
N ILE A 61 -27.68 7.88 5.34
CA ILE A 61 -26.26 8.25 5.42
C ILE A 61 -25.75 8.46 6.84
N PHE A 62 -26.64 8.87 7.78
CA PHE A 62 -26.28 9.07 9.20
C PHE A 62 -26.12 7.76 9.95
N GLN A 63 -26.84 6.69 9.49
CA GLN A 63 -26.80 5.37 10.12
C GLN A 63 -25.65 4.49 9.61
N ILE A 64 -24.90 4.95 8.61
CA ILE A 64 -23.74 4.23 8.11
C ILE A 64 -22.62 4.26 9.17
N ASP A 65 -22.24 3.07 9.62
CA ASP A 65 -21.13 2.85 10.55
C ASP A 65 -19.81 2.83 9.76
N PHE A 66 -19.10 3.95 9.77
CA PHE A 66 -17.84 4.11 9.04
C PHE A 66 -16.71 3.23 9.58
N ASP A 67 -16.73 2.88 10.85
CA ASP A 67 -15.72 1.98 11.42
C ASP A 67 -15.89 0.57 10.86
N LYS A 68 -17.11 0.09 10.72
CA LYS A 68 -17.39 -1.21 10.07
C LYS A 68 -16.98 -1.21 8.60
N VAL A 69 -17.30 -0.15 7.87
CA VAL A 69 -16.90 -0.01 6.45
C VAL A 69 -15.38 0.03 6.32
N SER A 70 -14.71 0.87 7.11
CA SER A 70 -13.26 0.96 7.13
C SER A 70 -12.61 -0.40 7.43
N ASN A 71 -13.10 -1.10 8.47
CA ASN A 71 -12.57 -2.41 8.85
C ASN A 71 -12.75 -3.47 7.75
N ARG A 72 -13.85 -3.43 6.98
CA ARG A 72 -14.05 -4.34 5.84
C ARG A 72 -13.05 -4.05 4.72
N LEU A 73 -12.86 -2.79 4.37
CA LEU A 73 -11.89 -2.35 3.36
C LEU A 73 -10.45 -2.68 3.78
N MET A 74 -10.07 -2.42 5.03
CA MET A 74 -8.73 -2.69 5.55
C MET A 74 -8.37 -4.20 5.65
N ARG A 75 -9.35 -5.10 5.52
CA ARG A 75 -9.09 -6.54 5.39
C ARG A 75 -8.56 -6.93 4.01
N GLN A 76 -8.74 -6.07 3.01
CA GLN A 76 -8.22 -6.33 1.67
C GLN A 76 -6.70 -6.14 1.65
N PRO A 77 -5.93 -7.12 1.13
CA PRO A 77 -4.47 -7.04 1.13
C PRO A 77 -3.93 -5.85 0.31
N GLN A 78 -4.69 -5.38 -0.66
CA GLN A 78 -4.35 -4.22 -1.49
C GLN A 78 -4.48 -2.90 -0.74
N ILE A 79 -5.35 -2.80 0.25
CA ILE A 79 -5.70 -1.53 0.92
C ILE A 79 -4.81 -1.31 2.14
N LYS A 80 -4.05 -0.22 2.14
CA LYS A 80 -3.17 0.21 3.23
C LYS A 80 -3.86 1.19 4.18
N GLY A 81 -4.71 2.07 3.64
CA GLY A 81 -5.43 3.07 4.40
C GLY A 81 -6.75 3.45 3.74
N VAL A 82 -7.70 3.94 4.55
CA VAL A 82 -9.02 4.37 4.10
C VAL A 82 -9.44 5.61 4.86
N VAL A 83 -9.98 6.59 4.12
CA VAL A 83 -10.70 7.73 4.67
C VAL A 83 -12.11 7.74 4.10
N LEU A 84 -13.11 7.84 4.98
CA LEU A 84 -14.52 7.88 4.61
C LEU A 84 -15.11 9.24 4.95
N GLU A 85 -15.81 9.83 4.00
CA GLU A 85 -16.45 11.14 4.16
C GLU A 85 -17.92 11.08 3.78
N ARG A 86 -18.79 11.65 4.65
CA ARG A 86 -20.16 11.94 4.28
C ARG A 86 -20.21 13.20 3.45
N ARG A 87 -20.74 13.12 2.24
CA ARG A 87 -21.02 14.27 1.36
C ARG A 87 -22.53 14.42 1.25
N PHE A 88 -23.08 15.22 2.14
CA PHE A 88 -24.52 15.44 2.22
C PHE A 88 -25.10 15.95 0.88
N PRO A 89 -26.38 15.63 0.58
CA PRO A 89 -27.28 14.87 1.45
C PRO A 89 -27.15 13.34 1.35
N SER A 90 -26.65 12.76 0.24
CA SER A 90 -26.85 11.35 -0.11
C SER A 90 -25.63 10.64 -0.69
N THR A 91 -24.43 11.17 -0.49
CA THR A 91 -23.19 10.62 -1.07
C THR A 91 -22.20 10.23 0.00
N VAL A 92 -21.57 9.06 -0.16
CA VAL A 92 -20.37 8.66 0.59
C VAL A 92 -19.16 8.74 -0.34
N ARG A 93 -18.09 9.42 0.11
CA ARG A 93 -16.80 9.41 -0.55
C ARG A 93 -15.84 8.48 0.20
N ILE A 94 -15.19 7.61 -0.56
CA ILE A 94 -14.17 6.69 -0.09
C ILE A 94 -12.84 7.14 -0.72
N ILE A 95 -11.85 7.37 0.11
CA ILE A 95 -10.48 7.66 -0.34
C ILE A 95 -9.63 6.52 0.16
N VAL A 96 -9.05 5.75 -0.76
CA VAL A 96 -8.18 4.63 -0.44
C VAL A 96 -6.71 4.98 -0.68
N ASP A 97 -5.84 4.46 0.18
CA ASP A 97 -4.40 4.38 -0.03
C ASP A 97 -4.06 2.91 -0.29
N GLU A 98 -3.67 2.58 -1.52
CA GLU A 98 -3.35 1.21 -1.91
C GLU A 98 -1.87 0.89 -1.65
N ARG A 99 -1.62 -0.39 -1.34
CA ARG A 99 -0.25 -0.89 -1.20
C ARG A 99 0.38 -1.04 -2.57
N THR A 100 1.55 -0.43 -2.74
CA THR A 100 2.35 -0.61 -3.95
C THR A 100 3.19 -1.89 -3.82
N PRO A 101 3.12 -2.81 -4.78
CA PRO A 101 4.02 -3.96 -4.81
C PRO A 101 5.45 -3.48 -5.09
N LEU A 102 6.42 -4.13 -4.48
CA LEU A 102 7.84 -3.75 -4.55
C LEU A 102 8.72 -4.84 -5.15
N VAL A 103 8.37 -6.09 -4.94
CA VAL A 103 9.08 -7.27 -5.46
C VAL A 103 8.11 -8.34 -5.90
N VAL A 104 8.59 -9.24 -6.74
CA VAL A 104 7.90 -10.48 -7.08
C VAL A 104 8.59 -11.64 -6.39
N ILE A 105 7.82 -12.61 -5.91
CA ILE A 105 8.30 -13.89 -5.37
C ILE A 105 7.59 -15.00 -6.14
N GLN A 106 8.37 -15.92 -6.70
CA GLN A 106 7.82 -17.12 -7.34
C GLN A 106 7.68 -18.24 -6.32
N GLN A 107 6.47 -18.77 -6.17
CA GLN A 107 6.20 -19.89 -5.26
C GLN A 107 5.02 -20.72 -5.77
N GLY A 108 5.21 -22.05 -5.83
CA GLY A 108 4.14 -22.99 -6.24
C GLY A 108 3.61 -22.76 -7.67
N GLY A 109 4.42 -22.22 -8.58
CA GLY A 109 4.02 -21.88 -9.95
C GLY A 109 3.27 -20.55 -10.07
N ASP A 110 3.12 -19.79 -8.98
CA ASP A 110 2.52 -18.47 -8.96
C ASP A 110 3.57 -17.39 -8.74
N CYS A 111 3.30 -16.20 -9.27
CA CYS A 111 4.06 -14.98 -9.06
C CYS A 111 3.31 -14.11 -8.05
N LEU A 112 3.86 -13.96 -6.86
CA LEU A 112 3.30 -13.16 -5.78
C LEU A 112 3.88 -11.76 -5.84
N LEU A 113 3.05 -10.75 -6.03
CA LEU A 113 3.44 -9.35 -5.98
C LEU A 113 3.37 -8.89 -4.52
N VAL A 114 4.52 -8.56 -3.95
CA VAL A 114 4.65 -8.34 -2.51
C VAL A 114 5.02 -6.90 -2.21
N SER A 115 4.29 -6.27 -1.28
CA SER A 115 4.57 -4.91 -0.80
C SER A 115 5.78 -4.88 0.14
N LYS A 116 6.25 -3.68 0.46
CA LYS A 116 7.35 -3.44 1.41
C LYS A 116 7.08 -4.05 2.79
N GLU A 117 5.83 -4.10 3.21
CA GLU A 117 5.38 -4.64 4.50
C GLU A 117 5.11 -6.16 4.46
N GLY A 118 5.37 -6.80 3.32
CA GLY A 118 5.18 -8.24 3.13
C GLY A 118 3.75 -8.67 2.82
N TRP A 119 2.86 -7.74 2.44
CA TRP A 119 1.53 -8.10 1.96
C TRP A 119 1.60 -8.62 0.52
N ILE A 120 0.90 -9.71 0.24
CA ILE A 120 0.67 -10.22 -1.10
C ILE A 120 -0.48 -9.40 -1.67
N VAL A 121 -0.16 -8.39 -2.48
CA VAL A 121 -1.17 -7.46 -3.04
C VAL A 121 -1.81 -8.00 -4.31
N ASP A 122 -1.10 -8.89 -5.02
CA ASP A 122 -1.62 -9.55 -6.22
C ASP A 122 -0.94 -10.91 -6.42
N LYS A 123 -1.62 -11.81 -7.15
CA LYS A 123 -1.15 -13.15 -7.45
C LYS A 123 -1.44 -13.46 -8.93
N ARG A 124 -0.40 -13.79 -9.70
CA ARG A 124 -0.47 -14.03 -11.14
C ARG A 124 0.21 -15.34 -11.52
N LYS A 125 -0.16 -15.92 -12.65
CA LYS A 125 0.54 -17.05 -13.22
C LYS A 125 1.78 -16.65 -14.01
N GLU A 126 1.73 -15.48 -14.65
CA GLU A 126 2.78 -14.94 -15.51
C GLU A 126 3.07 -13.47 -15.15
N LEU A 127 4.26 -13.02 -15.49
CA LEU A 127 4.74 -11.65 -15.23
C LEU A 127 4.80 -10.85 -16.55
N THR A 128 3.78 -10.92 -17.34
CA THR A 128 3.66 -10.12 -18.54
C THR A 128 3.64 -8.67 -18.19
N ASP A 129 3.96 -7.70 -18.17
CA ASP A 129 3.80 -6.26 -17.86
C ASP A 129 4.20 -5.81 -16.43
N VAL A 130 5.04 -6.56 -15.72
CA VAL A 130 5.48 -6.20 -14.38
C VAL A 130 6.97 -5.88 -14.35
N SER A 131 7.31 -4.59 -14.22
CA SER A 131 8.70 -4.11 -14.06
C SER A 131 9.15 -4.13 -12.59
N LEU A 132 8.95 -5.25 -11.89
CA LEU A 132 9.38 -5.42 -10.50
C LEU A 132 10.48 -6.46 -10.40
N PRO A 133 11.46 -6.28 -9.51
CA PRO A 133 12.54 -7.24 -9.33
C PRO A 133 12.03 -8.56 -8.75
N LEU A 134 12.56 -9.66 -9.28
CA LEU A 134 12.30 -11.00 -8.78
C LEU A 134 13.21 -11.31 -7.59
N LEU A 135 12.61 -11.59 -6.42
CA LEU A 135 13.35 -12.00 -5.22
C LEU A 135 13.53 -13.52 -5.20
N LYS A 136 14.79 -13.97 -5.20
CA LYS A 136 15.19 -15.38 -5.24
C LYS A 136 16.12 -15.76 -4.08
N GLY A 137 16.27 -17.07 -3.85
CA GLY A 137 17.23 -17.63 -2.89
C GLY A 137 16.71 -17.67 -1.45
N LEU A 138 15.40 -17.51 -1.25
CA LEU A 138 14.75 -17.69 0.05
C LEU A 138 13.52 -18.58 -0.08
N ASP A 139 13.39 -19.48 0.87
CA ASP A 139 12.13 -20.19 1.09
C ASP A 139 11.19 -19.27 1.90
N VAL A 140 10.10 -18.86 1.27
CA VAL A 140 9.18 -17.87 1.83
C VAL A 140 7.94 -18.56 2.37
N LYS A 141 7.69 -18.44 3.68
CA LYS A 141 6.46 -18.94 4.30
C LYS A 141 5.33 -17.92 4.13
N ILE A 142 4.19 -18.38 3.59
CA ILE A 142 2.97 -17.56 3.45
C ILE A 142 2.10 -17.75 4.69
N LEU A 143 1.61 -16.65 5.24
CA LEU A 143 0.73 -16.55 6.41
C LEU A 143 -0.52 -15.76 6.03
N GLY A 144 -1.55 -16.44 5.51
CA GLY A 144 -2.72 -15.77 4.94
C GLY A 144 -2.34 -14.91 3.73
N ASN A 145 -2.65 -13.62 3.77
CA ASN A 145 -2.31 -12.66 2.71
C ASN A 145 -0.94 -11.96 2.93
N LYS A 146 -0.07 -12.54 3.75
CA LYS A 146 1.28 -12.00 4.01
C LYS A 146 2.34 -13.08 3.86
N ILE A 147 3.54 -12.63 3.51
CA ILE A 147 4.73 -13.46 3.67
C ILE A 147 5.32 -13.27 5.07
N LYS A 148 5.97 -14.32 5.60
CA LYS A 148 6.77 -14.19 6.82
C LYS A 148 8.02 -13.37 6.51
N MET A 149 8.05 -12.14 7.01
CA MET A 149 9.17 -11.21 6.83
C MET A 149 10.38 -11.62 7.68
N THR A 150 11.33 -12.33 7.08
CA THR A 150 12.63 -12.60 7.71
C THR A 150 13.52 -11.34 7.70
N SER A 151 14.59 -11.32 8.52
CA SER A 151 15.57 -10.22 8.51
C SER A 151 16.14 -9.97 7.12
N TYR A 152 16.52 -11.04 6.41
CA TYR A 152 17.10 -10.94 5.06
C TYR A 152 16.15 -10.37 4.02
N ILE A 153 14.86 -10.71 4.08
CA ILE A 153 13.85 -10.08 3.21
C ILE A 153 13.77 -8.60 3.53
N LYS A 154 13.65 -8.22 4.80
CA LYS A 154 13.59 -6.82 5.23
C LYS A 154 14.81 -6.03 4.76
N ASP A 155 16.00 -6.61 4.93
CA ASP A 155 17.26 -5.95 4.55
C ASP A 155 17.38 -5.82 3.02
N SER A 156 16.97 -6.85 2.25
CA SER A 156 16.93 -6.78 0.79
C SER A 156 15.99 -5.67 0.30
N LEU A 157 14.79 -5.57 0.89
CA LEU A 157 13.85 -4.49 0.56
C LEU A 157 14.37 -3.12 1.00
N ARG A 158 15.14 -3.05 2.08
CA ARG A 158 15.78 -1.81 2.52
C ARG A 158 16.87 -1.36 1.56
N TYR A 159 17.70 -2.27 1.03
CA TYR A 159 18.63 -1.97 -0.05
C TYR A 159 17.88 -1.47 -1.28
N LEU A 160 16.86 -2.23 -1.72
CA LEU A 160 16.07 -1.89 -2.89
C LEU A 160 15.49 -0.47 -2.79
N THR A 161 14.74 -0.17 -1.72
CA THR A 161 14.17 1.16 -1.53
C THR A 161 15.22 2.26 -1.40
N GLY A 162 16.42 1.91 -0.92
CA GLY A 162 17.52 2.86 -0.80
C GLY A 162 18.14 3.25 -2.13
N ILE A 163 18.17 2.37 -3.14
CA ILE A 163 18.84 2.60 -4.43
C ILE A 163 17.89 2.85 -5.60
N ASP A 164 16.61 2.55 -5.46
CA ASP A 164 15.61 2.59 -6.54
C ASP A 164 15.52 3.96 -7.24
N GLU A 165 15.60 5.05 -6.48
CA GLU A 165 15.59 6.41 -7.01
C GLU A 165 16.73 6.69 -8.02
N VAL A 166 17.89 6.06 -7.83
CA VAL A 166 19.09 6.30 -8.66
C VAL A 166 19.10 5.38 -9.87
N VAL A 167 18.65 4.14 -9.68
CA VAL A 167 18.71 3.09 -10.71
C VAL A 167 17.47 3.10 -11.61
N ASN A 168 16.45 3.90 -11.25
CA ASN A 168 15.24 4.11 -12.03
C ASN A 168 14.57 2.80 -12.51
N ARG A 169 14.30 1.89 -11.56
CA ARG A 169 13.67 0.59 -11.80
C ARG A 169 14.45 -0.38 -12.72
N GLY A 170 15.74 -0.15 -12.91
CA GLY A 170 16.60 -1.04 -13.70
C GLY A 170 16.94 -2.38 -13.02
N ILE A 171 16.53 -2.58 -11.78
CA ILE A 171 16.78 -3.81 -11.02
C ILE A 171 15.82 -4.89 -11.50
N THR A 172 16.37 -5.98 -12.05
CA THR A 172 15.59 -7.11 -12.58
C THR A 172 15.45 -8.26 -11.58
N GLN A 173 16.47 -8.46 -10.73
CA GLN A 173 16.49 -9.55 -9.76
C GLN A 173 17.26 -9.15 -8.50
N ILE A 174 16.78 -9.66 -7.37
CA ILE A 174 17.46 -9.67 -6.07
C ILE A 174 17.68 -11.12 -5.70
N GLN A 175 18.91 -11.52 -5.46
CA GLN A 175 19.25 -12.89 -5.08
C GLN A 175 19.90 -12.90 -3.69
N ILE A 176 19.51 -13.85 -2.86
CA ILE A 176 20.19 -14.16 -1.62
C ILE A 176 20.84 -15.51 -1.80
N ASP A 177 22.17 -15.56 -1.70
CA ASP A 177 22.94 -16.78 -1.89
C ASP A 177 22.98 -17.66 -0.62
N ASN A 178 23.59 -18.85 -0.73
CA ASN A 178 23.71 -19.79 0.36
C ASN A 178 24.58 -19.25 1.53
N GLN A 179 25.44 -18.28 1.28
CA GLN A 179 26.24 -17.56 2.28
C GLN A 179 25.51 -16.34 2.86
N ARG A 180 24.24 -16.14 2.44
CA ARG A 180 23.37 -15.01 2.82
C ARG A 180 23.88 -13.65 2.35
N ASN A 181 24.63 -13.62 1.24
CA ASN A 181 24.94 -12.36 0.57
C ASN A 181 23.76 -11.90 -0.26
N ILE A 182 23.54 -10.59 -0.24
CA ILE A 182 22.50 -9.92 -1.02
C ILE A 182 23.13 -9.42 -2.32
N ILE A 183 22.59 -9.85 -3.44
CA ILE A 183 23.08 -9.59 -4.79
C ILE A 183 21.94 -8.99 -5.60
N PHE A 184 22.21 -7.91 -6.30
CA PHE A 184 21.25 -7.28 -7.21
C PHE A 184 21.74 -7.42 -8.64
N TYR A 185 20.79 -7.61 -9.55
CA TYR A 185 21.04 -7.64 -11.00
C TYR A 185 20.34 -6.44 -11.64
N LEU A 186 21.09 -5.72 -12.48
CA LEU A 186 20.63 -4.60 -13.29
C LEU A 186 20.82 -5.00 -14.75
N GLY A 187 19.84 -5.68 -15.33
CA GLY A 187 20.02 -6.38 -16.61
C GLY A 187 21.11 -7.46 -16.47
N SER A 188 22.20 -7.33 -17.24
CA SER A 188 23.39 -8.22 -17.20
C SER A 188 24.35 -7.89 -16.06
N SER A 189 24.32 -6.66 -15.54
CA SER A 189 25.27 -6.18 -14.54
C SER A 189 24.93 -6.69 -13.14
N LYS A 190 25.97 -7.04 -12.35
CA LYS A 190 25.83 -7.59 -11.01
C LYS A 190 26.36 -6.63 -9.95
N VAL A 191 25.56 -6.41 -8.89
CA VAL A 191 25.99 -5.63 -7.71
C VAL A 191 25.92 -6.52 -6.48
N GLU A 192 27.04 -6.81 -5.85
CA GLU A 192 27.12 -7.64 -4.66
C GLU A 192 27.29 -6.78 -3.41
N PHE A 193 26.22 -6.68 -2.63
CA PHE A 193 26.24 -5.97 -1.34
C PHE A 193 26.80 -6.83 -0.20
N GLY A 194 26.88 -8.15 -0.38
CA GLY A 194 27.28 -9.08 0.68
C GLY A 194 26.25 -9.17 1.82
N GLN A 195 26.72 -9.52 3.01
CA GLN A 195 25.85 -9.57 4.18
C GLN A 195 25.29 -8.18 4.54
N PRO A 196 24.09 -8.11 5.17
CA PRO A 196 23.38 -6.86 5.43
C PRO A 196 23.97 -6.06 6.61
N LEU A 197 25.28 -5.82 6.53
CA LEU A 197 26.03 -4.96 7.45
C LEU A 197 26.21 -3.57 6.84
N ASN A 198 26.03 -2.51 7.62
CA ASN A 198 26.22 -1.11 7.19
C ASN A 198 25.40 -0.73 5.94
N ILE A 199 24.13 -1.17 5.87
CA ILE A 199 23.26 -1.01 4.71
C ILE A 199 23.24 0.43 4.18
N ASN A 200 22.99 1.41 5.07
CA ASN A 200 22.90 2.82 4.67
C ASN A 200 24.20 3.34 4.03
N TYR A 201 25.34 2.89 4.52
CA TYR A 201 26.64 3.27 3.96
C TYR A 201 26.84 2.65 2.57
N LYS A 202 26.59 1.34 2.44
CA LYS A 202 26.71 0.62 1.15
C LYS A 202 25.75 1.20 0.10
N VAL A 203 24.53 1.57 0.49
CA VAL A 203 23.57 2.26 -0.38
C VAL A 203 24.14 3.60 -0.86
N LYS A 204 24.65 4.44 0.05
CA LYS A 204 25.26 5.73 -0.32
C LYS A 204 26.47 5.55 -1.22
N LEU A 205 27.31 4.55 -0.93
CA LEU A 205 28.49 4.24 -1.72
C LEU A 205 28.08 3.79 -3.13
N PHE A 206 27.13 2.87 -3.24
CA PHE A 206 26.60 2.43 -4.54
C PHE A 206 26.02 3.61 -5.35
N LYS A 207 25.18 4.43 -4.74
CA LYS A 207 24.64 5.64 -5.40
C LYS A 207 25.73 6.51 -5.99
N ARG A 208 26.80 6.74 -5.23
CA ARG A 208 27.95 7.56 -5.68
C ARG A 208 28.67 6.91 -6.87
N ILE A 209 28.95 5.61 -6.77
CA ILE A 209 29.60 4.85 -7.85
C ILE A 209 28.74 4.88 -9.11
N TYR A 210 27.49 4.51 -8.99
CA TYR A 210 26.55 4.44 -10.12
C TYR A 210 26.36 5.80 -10.81
N SER A 211 26.15 6.87 -10.03
CA SER A 211 26.03 8.23 -10.57
C SER A 211 27.31 8.69 -11.29
N LYS A 212 28.49 8.33 -10.78
CA LYS A 212 29.78 8.65 -11.42
C LYS A 212 29.90 7.90 -12.75
N LEU A 213 29.67 6.59 -12.76
CA LEU A 213 29.73 5.77 -13.98
C LEU A 213 28.76 6.28 -15.05
N LYS A 214 27.53 6.60 -14.64
CA LYS A 214 26.51 7.14 -15.54
C LYS A 214 26.93 8.50 -16.13
N LYS A 215 27.55 9.38 -15.33
CA LYS A 215 28.06 10.68 -15.79
C LYS A 215 29.22 10.53 -16.78
N GLU A 216 30.05 9.47 -16.62
CA GLU A 216 31.18 9.15 -17.49
C GLU A 216 30.75 8.27 -18.70
N GLU A 217 29.46 7.96 -18.85
CA GLU A 217 28.90 7.08 -19.90
C GLU A 217 29.55 5.68 -19.91
N LYS A 218 29.97 5.21 -18.72
CA LYS A 218 30.59 3.90 -18.54
C LYS A 218 29.60 2.88 -18.02
N ASN A 219 29.59 1.72 -18.65
CA ASN A 219 28.87 0.55 -18.14
C ASN A 219 29.79 -0.29 -17.24
N PHE A 220 29.18 -1.18 -16.48
CA PHE A 220 29.91 -2.10 -15.61
C PHE A 220 29.30 -3.50 -15.68
N ASP A 221 30.17 -4.50 -15.61
CA ASP A 221 29.78 -5.91 -15.44
C ASP A 221 29.47 -6.21 -13.99
N TYR A 222 30.29 -5.69 -13.08
CA TYR A 222 30.28 -6.10 -11.69
C TYR A 222 30.73 -4.99 -10.74
N VAL A 223 29.97 -4.82 -9.66
CA VAL A 223 30.34 -3.97 -8.51
C VAL A 223 30.27 -4.81 -7.24
N ASN A 224 31.38 -4.89 -6.52
CA ASN A 224 31.47 -5.59 -5.24
C ASN A 224 31.58 -4.60 -4.09
N LEU A 225 30.58 -4.61 -3.21
CA LEU A 225 30.49 -3.80 -2.00
C LEU A 225 30.48 -4.66 -0.73
N LYS A 226 30.80 -5.95 -0.85
CA LYS A 226 30.91 -6.87 0.30
C LYS A 226 31.89 -6.31 1.33
N TYR A 227 33.04 -5.82 0.85
CA TYR A 227 34.04 -5.09 1.63
C TYR A 227 33.96 -3.60 1.28
N TYR A 228 33.06 -2.89 1.90
CA TYR A 228 32.72 -1.50 1.54
C TYR A 228 33.88 -0.50 1.71
N ASN A 229 34.94 -0.85 2.45
CA ASN A 229 36.14 -0.03 2.57
C ASN A 229 37.07 -0.16 1.34
N ASN A 230 36.88 -1.20 0.54
CA ASN A 230 37.63 -1.44 -0.68
C ASN A 230 36.73 -1.98 -1.80
N PRO A 231 35.82 -1.14 -2.37
CA PRO A 231 34.90 -1.55 -3.42
C PRO A 231 35.67 -1.92 -4.70
N VAL A 232 35.27 -3.00 -5.34
CA VAL A 232 35.82 -3.44 -6.63
C VAL A 232 34.79 -3.17 -7.71
N ILE A 233 35.23 -2.55 -8.82
CA ILE A 233 34.40 -2.27 -9.98
C ILE A 233 35.08 -2.87 -11.21
N LYS A 234 34.33 -3.72 -11.95
CA LYS A 234 34.73 -4.21 -13.26
C LYS A 234 33.87 -3.51 -14.30
N LEU A 235 34.49 -2.75 -15.16
CA LEU A 235 33.82 -2.12 -16.30
C LEU A 235 33.66 -3.13 -17.44
N GLU A 236 32.69 -2.88 -18.34
CA GLU A 236 32.55 -3.58 -19.61
C GLU A 236 33.73 -3.36 -20.54
#